data_9416bbda13e366e524aa66ef298f56fa
#
_entry.id   9416bbda13e366e524aa66ef298f56fa
#
_cell.length_a   1.000
_cell.length_b   1.000
_cell.length_c   1.000
_cell.angle_alpha   90.00
_cell.angle_beta   90.00
_cell.angle_gamma   90.00
#
_symmetry.space_group_name_H-M   'P 1'
#
loop_
_entity.id
_entity.type
_entity.pdbx_description
1 polymer ?
#
loop_
_entity_poly.entity_id
_entity_poly.type
_entity_poly.pdbx_seq_one_letter_code
_entity_poly.pdbx_strand_id
1 'polypeptide(L)'
;MGIFGAEPWTEAMRHEIESKTSLKAVDIYGLSEVMGPGVACECVETQDGPVIWEDHFYPEIIDPVTGEPLPDGSEGELVFTTLTKEGLPIIRYRTRDLTRLLPPTARAFRRMGKIVGRSDDMLIVRGVNVFPTQIEEIVIQHDKLSGQYQIHLSRDGHLDKVEVHCELEPSLGHVSDVERQQIADWLAHRIKTLVGITTRVCVLPPDSIERTLVGKARRVVDHRPKGA
;
A
#
# COMPACT_ATOMS: atom_id res chain seq x y z
N MET A 1 -11.96 -18.07 11.52
CA MET A 1 -11.62 -17.23 10.37
C MET A 1 -11.65 -15.78 10.81
N GLY A 2 -10.64 -14.99 10.45
CA GLY A 2 -10.59 -13.54 10.59
C GLY A 2 -10.66 -12.89 9.22
N ILE A 3 -11.40 -11.78 9.10
CA ILE A 3 -11.51 -10.99 7.87
C ILE A 3 -10.80 -9.68 8.10
N PHE A 4 -9.82 -9.37 7.24
CA PHE A 4 -8.93 -8.21 7.37
C PHE A 4 -9.01 -7.36 6.10
N GLY A 5 -8.95 -6.06 6.24
CA GLY A 5 -9.04 -5.12 5.12
C GLY A 5 -8.94 -3.67 5.59
N ALA A 6 -9.41 -2.74 4.77
CA ALA A 6 -9.32 -1.29 4.93
C ALA A 6 -7.92 -0.70 4.72
N GLU A 7 -6.85 -1.43 5.06
CA GLU A 7 -5.47 -1.04 4.81
C GLU A 7 -4.70 -2.22 4.19
N PRO A 8 -3.70 -1.95 3.34
CA PRO A 8 -2.82 -3.01 2.83
C PRO A 8 -2.09 -3.70 3.98
N TRP A 9 -1.98 -5.02 3.91
CA TRP A 9 -1.25 -5.83 4.86
C TRP A 9 -0.39 -6.87 4.15
N THR A 10 0.63 -7.37 4.82
CA THR A 10 1.66 -8.23 4.21
C THR A 10 1.42 -9.71 4.50
N GLU A 11 2.01 -10.59 3.68
CA GLU A 11 2.01 -12.03 3.96
C GLU A 11 2.73 -12.36 5.29
N ALA A 12 3.75 -11.59 5.66
CA ALA A 12 4.40 -11.73 6.97
C ALA A 12 3.41 -11.46 8.12
N MET A 13 2.59 -10.40 8.00
CA MET A 13 1.52 -10.12 8.97
C MET A 13 0.46 -11.22 8.98
N ARG A 14 0.09 -11.77 7.82
CA ARG A 14 -0.82 -12.93 7.73
C ARG A 14 -0.29 -14.10 8.57
N HIS A 15 0.95 -14.49 8.32
CA HIS A 15 1.60 -15.59 9.06
C HIS A 15 1.68 -15.32 10.56
N GLU A 16 1.99 -14.09 10.94
CA GLU A 16 2.04 -13.70 12.35
C GLU A 16 0.66 -13.81 13.03
N ILE A 17 -0.39 -13.29 12.40
CA ILE A 17 -1.76 -13.37 12.90
C ILE A 17 -2.18 -14.84 13.02
N GLU A 18 -2.01 -15.64 11.98
CA GLU A 18 -2.40 -17.05 11.96
C GLU A 18 -1.65 -17.87 13.00
N SER A 19 -0.35 -17.62 13.17
CA SER A 19 0.47 -18.33 14.17
C SER A 19 0.09 -18.02 15.60
N LYS A 20 -0.27 -16.75 15.89
CA LYS A 20 -0.64 -16.31 17.25
C LYS A 20 -2.09 -16.62 17.64
N THR A 21 -3.00 -16.67 16.65
CA THR A 21 -4.44 -16.75 16.93
C THR A 21 -5.07 -18.08 16.50
N SER A 22 -4.37 -18.90 15.72
CA SER A 22 -4.90 -20.10 15.06
C SER A 22 -6.12 -19.84 14.14
N LEU A 23 -6.35 -18.59 13.77
CA LEU A 23 -7.38 -18.19 12.80
C LEU A 23 -6.81 -18.25 11.39
N LYS A 24 -7.65 -18.57 10.41
CA LYS A 24 -7.36 -18.29 9.01
C LYS A 24 -7.64 -16.81 8.73
N ALA A 25 -6.64 -16.08 8.24
CA ALA A 25 -6.72 -14.65 7.94
C ALA A 25 -6.99 -14.44 6.44
N VAL A 26 -8.17 -13.97 6.09
CA VAL A 26 -8.58 -13.71 4.71
C VAL A 26 -8.68 -12.22 4.44
N ASP A 27 -8.28 -11.83 3.24
CA ASP A 27 -8.32 -10.44 2.79
C ASP A 27 -9.70 -10.10 2.22
N ILE A 28 -10.17 -8.88 2.52
CA ILE A 28 -11.39 -8.32 1.97
C ILE A 28 -11.09 -6.95 1.36
N TYR A 29 -11.63 -6.72 0.17
CA TYR A 29 -11.53 -5.44 -0.51
C TYR A 29 -12.90 -4.80 -0.70
N GLY A 30 -12.95 -3.50 -0.55
CA GLY A 30 -14.13 -2.69 -0.83
C GLY A 30 -13.89 -1.22 -0.59
N LEU A 31 -14.82 -0.41 -1.06
CA LEU A 31 -14.82 1.03 -0.90
C LEU A 31 -16.27 1.53 -0.81
N SER A 32 -16.50 2.55 0.01
CA SER A 32 -17.84 3.08 0.31
C SER A 32 -18.57 3.58 -0.93
N GLU A 33 -17.83 4.09 -1.90
CA GLU A 33 -18.34 4.62 -3.16
C GLU A 33 -19.01 3.54 -4.00
N VAL A 34 -18.48 2.32 -3.99
CA VAL A 34 -19.04 1.17 -4.73
C VAL A 34 -20.08 0.44 -3.89
N MET A 35 -19.70 -0.08 -2.71
CA MET A 35 -20.63 -0.78 -1.82
C MET A 35 -20.17 -0.79 -0.34
N GLY A 36 -18.94 -0.40 -0.03
CA GLY A 36 -18.29 -0.62 1.25
C GLY A 36 -17.51 -1.95 1.27
N PRO A 37 -17.32 -2.59 2.41
CA PRO A 37 -16.55 -3.85 2.46
C PRO A 37 -17.30 -4.96 1.72
N GLY A 38 -16.54 -5.81 0.99
CA GLY A 38 -17.10 -7.00 0.35
C GLY A 38 -17.37 -6.88 -1.16
N VAL A 39 -16.73 -5.93 -1.86
CA VAL A 39 -16.67 -5.95 -3.33
C VAL A 39 -15.87 -7.16 -3.83
N ALA A 40 -14.82 -7.53 -3.09
CA ALA A 40 -14.07 -8.76 -3.27
C ALA A 40 -13.64 -9.34 -1.93
N CYS A 41 -13.50 -10.67 -1.86
CA CYS A 41 -13.07 -11.36 -0.66
C CYS A 41 -12.26 -12.61 -1.01
N GLU A 42 -11.20 -12.88 -0.26
CA GLU A 42 -10.40 -14.08 -0.42
C GLU A 42 -11.19 -15.35 -0.06
N CYS A 43 -10.88 -16.44 -0.75
CA CYS A 43 -11.34 -17.76 -0.36
C CYS A 43 -10.41 -18.32 0.73
N VAL A 44 -11.01 -18.84 1.81
CA VAL A 44 -10.24 -19.40 2.92
C VAL A 44 -9.43 -20.64 2.52
N GLU A 45 -9.84 -21.31 1.45
CA GLU A 45 -9.21 -22.52 0.92
C GLU A 45 -7.86 -22.22 0.24
N THR A 46 -7.76 -21.08 -0.45
CA THR A 46 -6.60 -20.76 -1.29
C THR A 46 -5.79 -19.59 -0.80
N GLN A 47 -6.42 -18.57 -0.19
CA GLN A 47 -5.76 -17.34 0.29
C GLN A 47 -4.82 -16.73 -0.78
N ASP A 48 -5.29 -16.68 -2.03
CA ASP A 48 -4.49 -16.37 -3.20
C ASP A 48 -4.97 -15.10 -3.96
N GLY A 49 -5.62 -14.22 -3.22
CA GLY A 49 -6.15 -12.93 -3.66
C GLY A 49 -7.67 -12.87 -3.66
N PRO A 50 -8.25 -11.69 -3.34
CA PRO A 50 -9.69 -11.51 -3.26
C PRO A 50 -10.41 -11.83 -4.57
N VAL A 51 -11.42 -12.69 -4.51
CA VAL A 51 -12.34 -12.98 -5.60
C VAL A 51 -13.33 -11.83 -5.73
N ILE A 52 -13.45 -11.27 -6.92
CA ILE A 52 -14.38 -10.18 -7.21
C ILE A 52 -15.76 -10.80 -7.52
N TRP A 53 -16.81 -10.25 -6.92
CA TRP A 53 -18.19 -10.69 -7.18
C TRP A 53 -18.68 -10.10 -8.51
N GLU A 54 -18.28 -10.75 -9.63
CA GLU A 54 -18.52 -10.26 -11.01
C GLU A 54 -20.00 -10.34 -11.44
N ASP A 55 -20.84 -10.99 -10.67
CA ASP A 55 -22.31 -10.93 -10.79
C ASP A 55 -22.90 -9.59 -10.30
N HIS A 56 -22.13 -8.85 -9.48
CA HIS A 56 -22.51 -7.54 -8.95
C HIS A 56 -21.63 -6.41 -9.44
N PHE A 57 -20.35 -6.68 -9.76
CA PHE A 57 -19.35 -5.67 -10.10
C PHE A 57 -18.55 -6.10 -11.32
N TYR A 58 -18.57 -5.29 -12.36
CA TYR A 58 -17.72 -5.52 -13.53
C TYR A 58 -16.36 -4.82 -13.32
N PRO A 59 -15.25 -5.57 -13.18
CA PRO A 59 -13.93 -4.99 -13.01
C PRO A 59 -13.23 -4.78 -14.34
N GLU A 60 -12.49 -3.68 -14.44
CA GLU A 60 -11.56 -3.37 -15.52
C GLU A 60 -10.21 -2.96 -14.93
N ILE A 61 -9.13 -3.23 -15.65
CA ILE A 61 -7.83 -2.59 -15.40
C ILE A 61 -7.59 -1.59 -16.52
N ILE A 62 -7.21 -0.37 -16.15
CA ILE A 62 -6.92 0.69 -17.11
C ILE A 62 -5.52 1.25 -16.89
N ASP A 63 -4.94 1.82 -17.94
CA ASP A 63 -3.77 2.67 -17.81
C ASP A 63 -4.16 3.94 -17.01
N PRO A 64 -3.49 4.25 -15.91
CA PRO A 64 -3.88 5.37 -15.04
C PRO A 64 -3.71 6.74 -15.70
N VAL A 65 -2.90 6.86 -16.75
CA VAL A 65 -2.63 8.11 -17.47
C VAL A 65 -3.60 8.28 -18.64
N THR A 66 -3.70 7.28 -19.51
CA THR A 66 -4.52 7.35 -20.73
C THR A 66 -5.99 7.00 -20.48
N GLY A 67 -6.29 6.20 -19.47
CA GLY A 67 -7.62 5.67 -19.20
C GLY A 67 -8.04 4.51 -20.11
N GLU A 68 -7.15 4.05 -20.99
CA GLU A 68 -7.41 2.94 -21.90
C GLU A 68 -7.43 1.59 -21.16
N PRO A 69 -8.35 0.67 -21.49
CA PRO A 69 -8.38 -0.66 -20.91
C PRO A 69 -7.11 -1.46 -21.21
N LEU A 70 -6.61 -2.17 -20.21
CA LEU A 70 -5.48 -3.08 -20.31
C LEU A 70 -5.95 -4.54 -20.24
N PRO A 71 -5.22 -5.47 -20.88
CA PRO A 71 -5.51 -6.90 -20.78
C PRO A 71 -5.42 -7.42 -19.35
N ASP A 72 -6.21 -8.45 -19.01
CA ASP A 72 -6.11 -9.17 -17.74
C ASP A 72 -4.67 -9.65 -17.49
N GLY A 73 -4.21 -9.55 -16.24
CA GLY A 73 -2.83 -9.82 -15.85
C GLY A 73 -1.89 -8.62 -15.93
N SER A 74 -2.24 -7.57 -16.69
CA SER A 74 -1.50 -6.30 -16.68
C SER A 74 -1.71 -5.56 -15.36
N GLU A 75 -0.69 -4.83 -14.92
CA GLU A 75 -0.80 -3.92 -13.79
C GLU A 75 -1.35 -2.57 -14.25
N GLY A 76 -2.34 -2.06 -13.53
CA GLY A 76 -2.96 -0.77 -13.83
C GLY A 76 -3.98 -0.38 -12.75
N GLU A 77 -4.71 0.68 -13.02
CA GLU A 77 -5.73 1.19 -12.10
C GLU A 77 -7.01 0.36 -12.19
N LEU A 78 -7.50 -0.10 -11.04
CA LEU A 78 -8.75 -0.84 -10.92
C LEU A 78 -9.94 0.09 -11.10
N VAL A 79 -10.88 -0.34 -11.92
CA VAL A 79 -12.12 0.38 -12.22
C VAL A 79 -13.30 -0.57 -12.01
N PHE A 80 -14.39 -0.06 -11.43
CA PHE A 80 -15.62 -0.83 -11.24
C PHE A 80 -16.83 -0.18 -11.91
N THR A 81 -17.66 -1.03 -12.49
CA THR A 81 -19.06 -0.71 -12.86
C THR A 81 -19.98 -1.61 -12.02
N THR A 82 -20.96 -1.01 -11.33
CA THR A 82 -21.96 -1.79 -10.59
C THR A 82 -23.04 -2.30 -11.54
N LEU A 83 -23.40 -3.57 -11.43
CA LEU A 83 -24.37 -4.23 -12.31
C LEU A 83 -25.76 -4.31 -11.70
N THR A 84 -25.85 -4.43 -10.37
CA THR A 84 -27.12 -4.69 -9.65
C THR A 84 -27.52 -3.57 -8.68
N LYS A 85 -26.68 -2.54 -8.55
CA LYS A 85 -26.91 -1.45 -7.59
C LYS A 85 -27.93 -0.45 -8.16
N GLU A 86 -29.10 -0.37 -7.57
CA GLU A 86 -30.16 0.58 -7.97
C GLU A 86 -29.94 1.97 -7.38
N GLY A 87 -29.59 2.04 -6.08
CA GLY A 87 -29.26 3.29 -5.41
C GLY A 87 -27.84 3.72 -5.73
N LEU A 88 -27.66 4.88 -6.37
CA LEU A 88 -26.38 5.41 -6.81
C LEU A 88 -25.61 4.42 -7.69
N PRO A 89 -26.10 4.04 -8.88
CA PRO A 89 -25.37 3.18 -9.80
C PRO A 89 -24.06 3.85 -10.22
N ILE A 90 -22.99 3.08 -10.26
CA ILE A 90 -21.65 3.56 -10.59
C ILE A 90 -21.23 2.94 -11.92
N ILE A 91 -20.75 3.79 -12.84
CA ILE A 91 -20.25 3.37 -14.14
C ILE A 91 -18.79 3.81 -14.27
N ARG A 92 -17.90 2.84 -14.48
CA ARG A 92 -16.45 3.03 -14.67
C ARG A 92 -15.81 3.91 -13.60
N TYR A 93 -16.08 3.60 -12.32
CA TYR A 93 -15.49 4.32 -11.20
C TYR A 93 -14.02 3.98 -11.05
N ARG A 94 -13.17 4.97 -11.15
CA ARG A 94 -11.73 4.86 -10.96
C ARG A 94 -11.40 4.83 -9.48
N THR A 95 -10.96 3.66 -8.98
CA THR A 95 -10.66 3.47 -7.55
C THR A 95 -9.37 4.15 -7.11
N ARG A 96 -8.49 4.44 -8.05
CA ARG A 96 -7.10 4.86 -7.87
C ARG A 96 -6.18 3.76 -7.36
N ASP A 97 -6.68 2.61 -6.99
CA ASP A 97 -5.89 1.49 -6.53
C ASP A 97 -5.23 0.77 -7.73
N LEU A 98 -3.93 0.53 -7.62
CA LEU A 98 -3.14 -0.16 -8.64
C LEU A 98 -3.05 -1.64 -8.29
N THR A 99 -3.52 -2.46 -9.21
CA THR A 99 -3.52 -3.92 -9.07
C THR A 99 -3.57 -4.59 -10.45
N ARG A 100 -3.87 -5.88 -10.51
CA ARG A 100 -4.10 -6.64 -11.73
C ARG A 100 -5.24 -7.62 -11.54
N LEU A 101 -5.92 -7.99 -12.61
CA LEU A 101 -6.90 -9.07 -12.59
C LEU A 101 -6.19 -10.41 -12.82
N LEU A 102 -6.48 -11.37 -11.96
CA LEU A 102 -5.91 -12.72 -11.98
C LEU A 102 -6.99 -13.73 -12.40
N PRO A 103 -6.62 -14.86 -13.03
CA PRO A 103 -7.58 -15.88 -13.43
C PRO A 103 -8.28 -16.51 -12.21
N PRO A 104 -9.46 -17.10 -12.40
CA PRO A 104 -10.18 -17.85 -11.36
C PRO A 104 -9.35 -19.00 -10.78
N THR A 105 -9.61 -19.33 -9.49
CA THR A 105 -9.06 -20.52 -8.81
C THR A 105 -10.16 -21.27 -8.07
N ALA A 106 -10.38 -20.98 -6.79
CA ALA A 106 -11.38 -21.64 -5.96
C ALA A 106 -12.84 -21.30 -6.36
N ARG A 107 -13.05 -20.19 -7.04
CA ARG A 107 -14.37 -19.73 -7.53
C ARG A 107 -14.27 -19.38 -9.01
N ALA A 108 -15.42 -19.30 -9.70
CA ALA A 108 -15.50 -19.05 -11.14
C ALA A 108 -15.16 -17.60 -11.55
N PHE A 109 -15.15 -16.66 -10.61
CA PHE A 109 -14.86 -15.24 -10.85
C PHE A 109 -13.37 -14.93 -10.80
N ARG A 110 -12.97 -13.86 -11.49
CA ARG A 110 -11.59 -13.35 -11.45
C ARG A 110 -11.24 -12.87 -10.04
N ARG A 111 -9.96 -12.88 -9.76
CA ARG A 111 -9.40 -12.39 -8.50
C ARG A 111 -8.64 -11.11 -8.77
N MET A 112 -8.52 -10.26 -7.77
CA MET A 112 -7.57 -9.16 -7.82
C MET A 112 -6.24 -9.58 -7.19
N GLY A 113 -5.15 -9.09 -7.77
CA GLY A 113 -3.84 -9.16 -7.15
C GLY A 113 -3.74 -8.23 -5.94
N LYS A 114 -2.63 -8.33 -5.22
CA LYS A 114 -2.31 -7.38 -4.14
C LYS A 114 -2.28 -5.96 -4.68
N ILE A 115 -2.83 -5.01 -3.92
CA ILE A 115 -2.71 -3.58 -4.23
C ILE A 115 -1.25 -3.17 -4.03
N VAL A 116 -0.63 -2.65 -5.09
CA VAL A 116 0.76 -2.19 -5.07
C VAL A 116 0.89 -0.73 -4.65
N GLY A 117 -0.20 0.02 -4.70
CA GLY A 117 -0.28 1.43 -4.30
C GLY A 117 -1.51 2.11 -4.88
N ARG A 118 -1.55 3.43 -4.78
CA ARG A 118 -2.58 4.26 -5.39
C ARG A 118 -1.97 5.17 -6.46
N SER A 119 -2.67 5.37 -7.55
CA SER A 119 -2.20 6.24 -8.65
C SER A 119 -2.11 7.73 -8.23
N ASP A 120 -2.91 8.14 -7.23
CA ASP A 120 -2.91 9.50 -6.66
C ASP A 120 -1.92 9.67 -5.48
N ASP A 121 -1.40 8.58 -4.91
CA ASP A 121 -0.34 8.60 -3.89
C ASP A 121 1.06 8.41 -4.49
N MET A 122 1.14 8.22 -5.80
CA MET A 122 2.39 8.04 -6.51
C MET A 122 3.23 9.32 -6.46
N LEU A 123 4.45 9.19 -5.99
CA LEU A 123 5.43 10.27 -5.93
C LEU A 123 6.37 10.17 -7.13
N ILE A 124 6.51 11.25 -7.88
CA ILE A 124 7.55 11.33 -8.92
C ILE A 124 8.78 11.97 -8.29
N VAL A 125 9.84 11.19 -8.17
CA VAL A 125 11.12 11.61 -7.59
C VAL A 125 12.23 11.42 -8.61
N ARG A 126 12.78 12.50 -9.14
CA ARG A 126 13.85 12.46 -10.16
C ARG A 126 13.53 11.54 -11.35
N GLY A 127 12.26 11.53 -11.80
CA GLY A 127 11.79 10.69 -12.90
C GLY A 127 11.49 9.23 -12.52
N VAL A 128 11.60 8.85 -11.26
CA VAL A 128 11.21 7.52 -10.75
C VAL A 128 9.86 7.61 -10.08
N ASN A 129 8.96 6.69 -10.42
CA ASN A 129 7.68 6.52 -9.74
C ASN A 129 7.91 5.77 -8.42
N VAL A 130 7.56 6.40 -7.31
CA VAL A 130 7.75 5.88 -5.95
C VAL A 130 6.41 5.79 -5.25
N PHE A 131 6.09 4.62 -4.74
CA PHE A 131 4.90 4.42 -3.92
C PHE A 131 5.28 4.35 -2.45
N PRO A 132 4.57 5.06 -1.55
CA PRO A 132 4.81 4.97 -0.11
C PRO A 132 4.80 3.54 0.43
N THR A 133 3.94 2.68 -0.13
CA THR A 133 3.84 1.26 0.23
C THR A 133 5.13 0.46 -0.02
N GLN A 134 5.92 0.81 -1.04
CA GLN A 134 7.23 0.18 -1.29
C GLN A 134 8.24 0.50 -0.18
N ILE A 135 8.18 1.73 0.35
CA ILE A 135 9.03 2.12 1.48
C ILE A 135 8.54 1.45 2.77
N GLU A 136 7.23 1.36 2.97
CA GLU A 136 6.63 0.65 4.09
C GLU A 136 7.10 -0.82 4.16
N GLU A 137 7.03 -1.53 3.03
CA GLU A 137 7.48 -2.92 2.95
C GLU A 137 8.95 -3.12 3.35
N ILE A 138 9.80 -2.11 3.13
CA ILE A 138 11.20 -2.16 3.54
C ILE A 138 11.34 -1.84 5.03
N VAL A 139 10.62 -0.85 5.54
CA VAL A 139 10.66 -0.44 6.96
C VAL A 139 10.24 -1.59 7.87
N ILE A 140 9.15 -2.28 7.56
CA ILE A 140 8.63 -3.40 8.38
C ILE A 140 9.51 -4.66 8.35
N GLN A 141 10.48 -4.76 7.43
CA GLN A 141 11.44 -5.89 7.40
C GLN A 141 12.50 -5.77 8.50
N HIS A 142 12.64 -4.60 9.13
CA HIS A 142 13.66 -4.38 10.15
C HIS A 142 13.06 -4.53 11.56
N ASP A 143 13.48 -5.53 12.30
CA ASP A 143 12.95 -5.92 13.62
C ASP A 143 13.05 -4.85 14.72
N LYS A 144 13.95 -3.86 14.55
CA LYS A 144 14.12 -2.73 15.48
C LYS A 144 13.22 -1.54 15.16
N LEU A 145 12.38 -1.60 14.13
CA LEU A 145 11.48 -0.51 13.73
C LEU A 145 10.03 -0.84 14.02
N SER A 146 9.28 0.15 14.47
CA SER A 146 7.85 0.00 14.83
C SER A 146 6.89 -0.07 13.64
N GLY A 147 7.42 0.06 12.41
CA GLY A 147 6.59 0.21 11.20
C GLY A 147 6.00 1.62 11.01
N GLN A 148 6.20 2.53 11.96
CA GLN A 148 5.80 3.93 11.76
C GLN A 148 6.85 4.69 10.97
N TYR A 149 6.39 5.33 9.88
CA TYR A 149 7.28 6.08 8.99
C TYR A 149 6.57 7.28 8.36
N GLN A 150 7.37 8.24 7.90
CA GLN A 150 6.96 9.36 7.04
C GLN A 150 8.00 9.61 5.96
N ILE A 151 7.53 9.98 4.78
CA ILE A 151 8.34 10.38 3.63
C ILE A 151 8.23 11.89 3.50
N HIS A 152 9.34 12.59 3.68
CA HIS A 152 9.45 14.03 3.49
C HIS A 152 10.06 14.33 2.14
N LEU A 153 9.32 15.06 1.31
CA LEU A 153 9.79 15.54 0.02
C LEU A 153 10.12 17.02 0.11
N SER A 154 11.29 17.40 -0.35
CA SER A 154 11.70 18.79 -0.48
C SER A 154 12.45 18.99 -1.80
N ARG A 155 12.69 20.22 -2.17
CA ARG A 155 13.45 20.56 -3.38
C ARG A 155 14.59 21.51 -3.03
N ASP A 156 15.77 21.16 -3.49
CA ASP A 156 16.96 22.01 -3.37
C ASP A 156 17.45 22.36 -4.78
N GLY A 157 17.26 23.61 -5.17
CA GLY A 157 17.45 24.03 -6.55
C GLY A 157 16.50 23.28 -7.50
N HIS A 158 17.06 22.43 -8.37
CA HIS A 158 16.31 21.63 -9.33
C HIS A 158 16.17 20.15 -8.95
N LEU A 159 16.73 19.74 -7.81
CA LEU A 159 16.75 18.34 -7.41
C LEU A 159 15.80 18.07 -6.23
N ASP A 160 14.94 17.08 -6.42
CA ASP A 160 14.10 16.59 -5.34
C ASP A 160 14.96 15.83 -4.30
N LYS A 161 14.76 16.16 -3.04
CA LYS A 161 15.33 15.46 -1.88
C LYS A 161 14.24 14.63 -1.21
N VAL A 162 14.56 13.40 -0.91
CA VAL A 162 13.69 12.47 -0.17
C VAL A 162 14.36 12.14 1.15
N GLU A 163 13.62 12.32 2.22
CA GLU A 163 14.03 11.93 3.56
C GLU A 163 12.95 11.01 4.14
N VAL A 164 13.36 9.86 4.66
CA VAL A 164 12.47 8.88 5.28
C VAL A 164 12.71 8.91 6.78
N HIS A 165 11.69 9.28 7.53
CA HIS A 165 11.68 9.22 8.98
C HIS A 165 11.02 7.91 9.39
N CYS A 166 11.63 7.15 10.29
CA CYS A 166 11.08 5.93 10.85
C CYS A 166 11.36 5.88 12.35
N GLU A 167 10.49 5.21 13.09
CA GLU A 167 10.58 5.11 14.55
C GLU A 167 11.12 3.76 14.99
N LEU A 168 11.89 3.80 16.07
CA LEU A 168 12.32 2.60 16.80
C LEU A 168 11.12 1.92 17.46
N GLU A 169 11.22 0.60 17.59
CA GLU A 169 10.27 -0.21 18.36
C GLU A 169 10.34 0.16 19.85
N PRO A 170 9.22 0.51 20.50
CA PRO A 170 9.21 0.97 21.90
C PRO A 170 9.82 -0.01 22.89
N SER A 171 9.76 -1.30 22.60
CA SER A 171 10.28 -2.36 23.48
C SER A 171 11.81 -2.45 23.56
N LEU A 172 12.54 -1.76 22.67
CA LEU A 172 14.01 -1.87 22.56
C LEU A 172 14.79 -1.09 23.65
N GLY A 173 14.13 -0.17 24.34
CA GLY A 173 14.82 0.71 25.29
C GLY A 173 15.81 1.67 24.62
N HIS A 174 17.02 1.82 25.20
CA HIS A 174 18.01 2.75 24.66
C HIS A 174 18.78 2.14 23.49
N VAL A 175 18.71 2.80 22.33
CA VAL A 175 19.48 2.47 21.12
C VAL A 175 20.51 3.56 20.90
N SER A 176 21.78 3.19 20.78
CA SER A 176 22.90 4.12 20.58
C SER A 176 22.83 4.85 19.23
N ASP A 177 23.48 6.00 19.12
CA ASP A 177 23.54 6.75 17.84
C ASP A 177 24.24 5.95 16.74
N VAL A 178 25.22 5.11 17.10
CA VAL A 178 25.91 4.22 16.15
C VAL A 178 24.94 3.18 15.58
N GLU A 179 24.13 2.56 16.43
CA GLU A 179 23.11 1.60 15.98
C GLU A 179 22.03 2.26 15.13
N ARG A 180 21.56 3.46 15.52
CA ARG A 180 20.62 4.22 14.70
C ARG A 180 21.17 4.51 13.31
N GLN A 181 22.45 4.88 13.22
CA GLN A 181 23.10 5.13 11.93
C GLN A 181 23.19 3.83 11.10
N GLN A 182 23.49 2.70 11.72
CA GLN A 182 23.52 1.41 11.03
C GLN A 182 22.15 1.03 10.46
N ILE A 183 21.07 1.25 11.21
CA ILE A 183 19.69 1.05 10.76
C ILE A 183 19.40 1.98 9.58
N ALA A 184 19.75 3.26 9.69
CA ALA A 184 19.54 4.25 8.64
C ALA A 184 20.27 3.89 7.35
N ASP A 185 21.52 3.45 7.43
CA ASP A 185 22.34 3.05 6.29
C ASP A 185 21.76 1.79 5.61
N TRP A 186 21.30 0.83 6.41
CA TRP A 186 20.64 -0.37 5.90
C TRP A 186 19.37 -0.04 5.13
N LEU A 187 18.50 0.80 5.70
CA LEU A 187 17.27 1.25 5.04
C LEU A 187 17.57 2.02 3.75
N ALA A 188 18.49 2.98 3.80
CA ALA A 188 18.87 3.77 2.63
C ALA A 188 19.40 2.89 1.49
N HIS A 189 20.20 1.88 1.82
CA HIS A 189 20.70 0.89 0.85
C HIS A 189 19.57 0.05 0.25
N ARG A 190 18.65 -0.46 1.09
CA ARG A 190 17.50 -1.26 0.64
C ARG A 190 16.56 -0.45 -0.25
N ILE A 191 16.23 0.79 0.13
CA ILE A 191 15.39 1.68 -0.67
C ILE A 191 16.07 1.95 -2.02
N LYS A 192 17.37 2.24 -2.04
CA LYS A 192 18.10 2.45 -3.30
C LYS A 192 18.06 1.21 -4.20
N THR A 193 18.21 0.03 -3.63
CA THR A 193 18.26 -1.24 -4.39
C THR A 193 16.88 -1.64 -4.94
N LEU A 194 15.81 -1.46 -4.15
CA LEU A 194 14.48 -1.98 -4.50
C LEU A 194 13.59 -0.93 -5.18
N VAL A 195 13.72 0.34 -4.78
CA VAL A 195 12.88 1.44 -5.30
C VAL A 195 13.64 2.29 -6.34
N GLY A 196 14.97 2.25 -6.33
CA GLY A 196 15.80 2.96 -7.30
C GLY A 196 16.10 4.43 -6.96
N ILE A 197 15.74 4.90 -5.77
CA ILE A 197 15.98 6.28 -5.33
C ILE A 197 17.00 6.35 -4.20
N THR A 198 17.80 7.43 -4.20
CA THR A 198 18.68 7.74 -3.06
C THR A 198 17.92 8.59 -2.06
N THR A 199 17.86 8.13 -0.82
CA THR A 199 17.18 8.80 0.29
C THR A 199 18.14 9.06 1.45
N ARG A 200 17.84 10.07 2.24
CA ARG A 200 18.34 10.18 3.62
C ARG A 200 17.34 9.46 4.52
N VAL A 201 17.83 8.73 5.51
CA VAL A 201 16.99 8.08 6.52
C VAL A 201 17.28 8.65 7.89
N CYS A 202 16.23 8.98 8.64
CA CYS A 202 16.29 9.44 10.02
C CYS A 202 15.57 8.44 10.92
N VAL A 203 16.31 7.79 11.80
CA VAL A 203 15.76 6.88 12.80
C VAL A 203 15.46 7.66 14.07
N LEU A 204 14.18 7.80 14.37
CA LEU A 204 13.65 8.60 15.47
C LEU A 204 13.34 7.73 16.71
N PRO A 205 13.30 8.33 17.91
CA PRO A 205 12.76 7.67 19.08
C PRO A 205 11.28 7.24 18.86
N PRO A 206 10.76 6.29 19.66
CA PRO A 206 9.33 5.98 19.66
C PRO A 206 8.47 7.22 19.90
N ASP A 207 7.27 7.23 19.32
CA ASP A 207 6.25 8.31 19.45
C ASP A 207 6.71 9.69 18.95
N SER A 208 7.69 9.75 18.05
CA SER A 208 8.18 11.00 17.44
C SER A 208 7.37 11.43 16.22
N ILE A 209 6.70 10.49 15.54
CA ILE A 209 5.84 10.78 14.39
C ILE A 209 4.41 10.98 14.88
N GLU A 210 3.80 12.08 14.47
CA GLU A 210 2.41 12.39 14.85
C GLU A 210 1.45 11.27 14.43
N ARG A 211 0.65 10.80 15.41
CA ARG A 211 -0.39 9.79 15.16
C ARG A 211 -1.68 10.45 14.70
N THR A 212 -2.21 9.99 13.61
CA THR A 212 -3.54 10.42 13.16
C THR A 212 -4.60 9.72 14.01
N LEU A 213 -5.36 10.50 14.78
CA LEU A 213 -6.41 9.97 15.65
C LEU A 213 -7.66 9.49 14.89
N VAL A 214 -7.90 10.06 13.71
CA VAL A 214 -9.04 9.73 12.85
C VAL A 214 -8.58 9.70 11.39
N GLY A 215 -8.88 8.62 10.68
CA GLY A 215 -8.50 8.43 9.28
C GLY A 215 -7.14 7.75 9.10
N LYS A 216 -6.67 7.73 7.85
CA LYS A 216 -5.40 7.08 7.48
C LYS A 216 -4.19 7.88 7.96
N ALA A 217 -3.11 7.19 8.32
CA ALA A 217 -1.84 7.82 8.68
C ALA A 217 -1.29 8.69 7.54
N ARG A 218 -0.81 9.89 7.89
CA ARG A 218 -0.16 10.78 6.92
C ARG A 218 1.26 10.29 6.63
N ARG A 219 1.39 9.49 5.57
CA ARG A 219 2.66 8.87 5.18
C ARG A 219 3.58 9.82 4.38
N VAL A 220 3.04 10.86 3.73
CA VAL A 220 3.79 11.77 2.87
C VAL A 220 3.61 13.21 3.34
N VAL A 221 4.74 13.90 3.49
CA VAL A 221 4.81 15.34 3.77
C VAL A 221 5.59 15.99 2.63
N ASP A 222 4.87 16.63 1.71
CA ASP A 222 5.46 17.28 0.54
C ASP A 222 5.65 18.77 0.82
N HIS A 223 6.92 19.18 0.94
CA HIS A 223 7.36 20.57 1.14
C HIS A 223 7.75 21.26 -0.18
N ARG A 224 7.60 20.59 -1.32
CA ARG A 224 7.91 21.19 -2.61
C ARG A 224 6.92 22.31 -2.92
N PRO A 225 7.34 23.40 -3.60
CA PRO A 225 6.43 24.45 -4.02
C PRO A 225 5.30 23.88 -4.90
N LYS A 226 4.05 24.16 -4.57
CA LYS A 226 2.90 23.80 -5.42
C LYS A 226 2.94 24.68 -6.67
N GLY A 227 3.05 24.06 -7.84
CA GLY A 227 2.92 24.80 -9.12
C GLY A 227 4.23 25.12 -9.84
N ALA A 228 5.19 24.24 -9.82
CA ALA A 228 6.33 24.30 -10.74
C ALA A 228 6.21 23.22 -11.82
#